data_641332cf3d5ae99b1903fda1b8759411
#
_entry.id   641332cf3d5ae99b1903fda1b8759411
#
_cell.length_a   1.000
_cell.length_b   1.000
_cell.length_c   1.000
_cell.angle_alpha   90.00
_cell.angle_beta   90.00
_cell.angle_gamma   90.00
#
_symmetry.space_group_name_H-M   'P 1'
#
loop_
_entity.id
_entity.type
_entity.pdbx_description
1 polymer ?
#
loop_
_entity_poly.entity_id
_entity_poly.type
_entity_poly.pdbx_seq_one_letter_code
_entity_poly.pdbx_strand_id
1 'polypeptide(L)'
;YNTKTDETLGFCVYPYWHPSGRYIAYSTNATSQMFHGSDPNRVEVFDTASDIQVYDVEKNELILSPHLRKDSIYETYPVFSADGQSLDFCAARAIPENSLKLDSLHYNLCRIDFDPSTGCFGTRIDTIIYAEGKNKSISFPRPSYDGRLLCYTLSDYGQFSIWHHEADLYMLDLSTGESKSMSEANSKDTESFHNWSTNSRWIVFSSRRDDGLFTRPYFCHVDDKGAVSKAFM
;
A
#
# COMPACT_ATOMS: atom_id res chain seq x y z
N TYR A 1 -0.07 22.69 4.00
CA TYR A 1 -1.43 22.23 4.25
C TYR A 1 -1.51 21.67 5.67
N ASN A 2 -2.58 21.98 6.40
CA ASN A 2 -2.80 21.42 7.73
C ASN A 2 -3.68 20.16 7.60
N THR A 3 -3.04 19.01 7.71
CA THR A 3 -3.72 17.69 7.59
C THR A 3 -4.12 17.12 8.96
N LYS A 4 -3.72 17.78 10.07
CA LYS A 4 -4.10 17.38 11.41
C LYS A 4 -5.27 18.22 11.91
N THR A 5 -6.36 17.56 12.24
CA THR A 5 -7.57 18.16 12.86
C THR A 5 -8.00 17.33 14.05
N ASP A 6 -9.00 17.79 14.80
CA ASP A 6 -9.62 17.01 15.89
C ASP A 6 -10.33 15.73 15.38
N GLU A 7 -10.54 15.64 14.07
CA GLU A 7 -11.18 14.50 13.40
C GLU A 7 -10.20 13.49 12.83
N THR A 8 -8.87 13.70 12.96
CA THR A 8 -7.84 12.81 12.42
C THR A 8 -7.04 12.14 13.52
N LEU A 9 -6.67 10.85 13.35
CA LEU A 9 -5.91 10.08 14.33
C LEU A 9 -4.49 10.63 14.57
N GLY A 10 -3.90 11.27 13.58
CA GLY A 10 -2.52 11.74 13.69
C GLY A 10 -2.07 12.56 12.49
N PHE A 11 -0.76 12.49 12.21
CA PHE A 11 -0.18 13.16 11.05
C PHE A 11 -0.41 12.36 9.77
N CYS A 12 -0.40 13.05 8.63
CA CYS A 12 -0.42 12.48 7.30
C CYS A 12 0.78 11.54 7.08
N VAL A 13 0.49 10.29 6.70
CA VAL A 13 1.47 9.32 6.23
C VAL A 13 1.01 8.74 4.89
N TYR A 14 1.96 8.23 4.10
CA TYR A 14 1.72 7.61 2.78
C TYR A 14 0.90 8.48 1.81
N PRO A 15 1.24 9.78 1.62
CA PRO A 15 0.50 10.65 0.73
C PRO A 15 0.64 10.22 -0.74
N TYR A 16 -0.48 10.32 -1.48
CA TYR A 16 -0.50 10.06 -2.91
C TYR A 16 -1.37 11.10 -3.63
N TRP A 17 -0.82 11.69 -4.69
CA TRP A 17 -1.51 12.69 -5.48
C TRP A 17 -2.50 12.06 -6.46
N HIS A 18 -3.67 12.66 -6.55
CA HIS A 18 -4.60 12.41 -7.63
C HIS A 18 -4.01 12.89 -8.96
N PRO A 19 -4.26 12.19 -10.10
CA PRO A 19 -3.73 12.58 -11.41
C PRO A 19 -4.03 14.03 -11.85
N SER A 20 -5.14 14.62 -11.41
CA SER A 20 -5.48 16.02 -11.69
C SER A 20 -4.59 17.03 -10.93
N GLY A 21 -3.86 16.61 -9.91
CA GLY A 21 -3.12 17.50 -9.01
C GLY A 21 -3.99 18.27 -8.01
N ARG A 22 -5.30 18.00 -7.94
CA ARG A 22 -6.22 18.67 -7.03
C ARG A 22 -6.35 17.97 -5.67
N TYR A 23 -6.27 16.66 -5.63
CA TYR A 23 -6.50 15.90 -4.40
C TYR A 23 -5.23 15.18 -3.93
N ILE A 24 -5.09 15.03 -2.61
CA ILE A 24 -4.06 14.22 -1.96
C ILE A 24 -4.77 13.21 -1.07
N ALA A 25 -4.65 11.92 -1.39
CA ALA A 25 -5.06 10.84 -0.49
C ALA A 25 -3.91 10.53 0.47
N TYR A 26 -4.23 10.25 1.72
CA TYR A 26 -3.25 9.84 2.74
C TYR A 26 -3.95 9.06 3.85
N SER A 27 -3.17 8.34 4.64
CA SER A 27 -3.68 7.77 5.88
C SER A 27 -3.15 8.53 7.10
N THR A 28 -3.87 8.41 8.21
CA THR A 28 -3.42 8.85 9.54
C THR A 28 -3.37 7.61 10.43
N ASN A 29 -2.18 7.30 10.94
CA ASN A 29 -1.91 6.04 11.61
C ASN A 29 -1.45 6.28 13.05
N ALA A 30 -1.96 5.47 13.97
CA ALA A 30 -1.42 5.32 15.32
C ALA A 30 -0.44 4.14 15.30
N THR A 31 0.84 4.44 15.04
CA THR A 31 1.87 3.44 14.79
C THR A 31 2.66 3.11 16.06
N SER A 32 2.93 1.83 16.25
CA SER A 32 3.78 1.28 17.32
C SER A 32 4.92 0.45 16.73
N GLN A 33 5.96 0.25 17.52
CA GLN A 33 7.13 -0.53 17.12
C GLN A 33 7.54 -1.50 18.21
N MET A 34 7.93 -2.71 17.82
CA MET A 34 8.42 -3.76 18.70
C MET A 34 9.74 -4.32 18.15
N PHE A 35 10.63 -4.72 19.06
CA PHE A 35 11.89 -5.37 18.71
C PHE A 35 11.87 -6.83 19.16
N HIS A 36 12.24 -7.74 18.27
CA HIS A 36 12.39 -9.16 18.57
C HIS A 36 13.84 -9.52 18.88
N GLY A 37 14.05 -10.32 19.93
CA GLY A 37 15.40 -10.77 20.31
C GLY A 37 15.92 -11.94 19.50
N SER A 38 15.02 -12.80 18.97
CA SER A 38 15.37 -14.07 18.32
C SER A 38 14.68 -14.31 16.98
N ASP A 39 13.71 -13.48 16.58
CA ASP A 39 13.03 -13.59 15.30
C ASP A 39 13.91 -13.05 14.16
N PRO A 40 13.95 -13.70 12.98
CA PRO A 40 14.59 -13.14 11.79
C PRO A 40 14.08 -11.75 11.42
N ASN A 41 12.78 -11.50 11.56
CA ASN A 41 12.14 -10.20 11.43
C ASN A 41 12.34 -9.40 12.71
N ARG A 42 13.51 -8.81 12.87
CA ARG A 42 13.97 -8.19 14.12
C ARG A 42 13.14 -7.01 14.61
N VAL A 43 12.42 -6.38 13.70
CA VAL A 43 11.62 -5.17 13.97
C VAL A 43 10.23 -5.36 13.41
N GLU A 44 9.23 -5.17 14.27
CA GLU A 44 7.84 -5.08 13.85
C GLU A 44 7.36 -3.63 13.95
N VAL A 45 6.78 -3.12 12.89
CA VAL A 45 6.08 -1.84 12.86
C VAL A 45 4.63 -2.13 12.51
N PHE A 46 3.72 -1.73 13.37
CA PHE A 46 2.31 -2.02 13.23
C PHE A 46 1.44 -0.85 13.66
N ASP A 47 0.24 -0.79 13.12
CA ASP A 47 -0.73 0.21 13.49
C ASP A 47 -1.73 -0.35 14.50
N THR A 48 -2.11 0.47 15.46
CA THR A 48 -3.21 0.20 16.40
C THR A 48 -4.50 0.89 15.99
N ALA A 49 -4.42 1.85 15.09
CA ALA A 49 -5.53 2.49 14.38
C ALA A 49 -5.01 3.12 13.09
N SER A 50 -5.80 3.10 12.02
CA SER A 50 -5.50 3.83 10.79
C SER A 50 -6.75 4.14 9.99
N ASP A 51 -6.85 5.38 9.50
CA ASP A 51 -7.95 5.90 8.70
C ASP A 51 -7.42 6.54 7.42
N ILE A 52 -8.22 6.54 6.36
CA ILE A 52 -7.90 7.22 5.10
C ILE A 52 -8.72 8.49 4.96
N GLN A 53 -8.03 9.56 4.51
CA GLN A 53 -8.64 10.83 4.16
C GLN A 53 -8.13 11.33 2.80
N VAL A 54 -8.88 12.24 2.21
CA VAL A 54 -8.48 12.99 1.03
C VAL A 54 -8.51 14.47 1.34
N TYR A 55 -7.51 15.19 0.85
CA TYR A 55 -7.42 16.64 0.98
C TYR A 55 -7.64 17.29 -0.39
N ASP A 56 -8.62 18.20 -0.50
CA ASP A 56 -8.84 19.04 -1.67
C ASP A 56 -7.97 20.29 -1.55
N VAL A 57 -6.91 20.39 -2.34
CA VAL A 57 -5.96 21.49 -2.28
C VAL A 57 -6.50 22.80 -2.83
N GLU A 58 -7.51 22.76 -3.70
CA GLU A 58 -8.17 23.96 -4.25
C GLU A 58 -9.12 24.57 -3.23
N LYS A 59 -9.90 23.75 -2.54
CA LYS A 59 -10.84 24.21 -1.52
C LYS A 59 -10.20 24.37 -0.14
N ASN A 60 -9.04 23.77 0.06
CA ASN A 60 -8.34 23.72 1.36
C ASN A 60 -9.18 23.00 2.43
N GLU A 61 -9.79 21.87 2.06
CA GLU A 61 -10.75 21.12 2.87
C GLU A 61 -10.39 19.63 2.94
N LEU A 62 -10.74 19.01 4.08
CA LEU A 62 -10.71 17.56 4.24
C LEU A 62 -11.98 16.92 3.70
N ILE A 63 -11.81 15.85 2.93
CA ILE A 63 -12.88 14.99 2.47
C ILE A 63 -12.79 13.70 3.28
N LEU A 64 -13.80 13.46 4.10
CA LEU A 64 -13.90 12.30 4.99
C LEU A 64 -15.00 11.36 4.49
N SER A 65 -14.74 10.06 4.59
CA SER A 65 -15.75 9.04 4.28
C SER A 65 -15.97 8.12 5.49
N PRO A 66 -17.21 7.91 5.91
CA PRO A 66 -17.50 6.97 7.00
C PRO A 66 -17.18 5.52 6.63
N HIS A 67 -16.94 5.24 5.35
CA HIS A 67 -16.55 3.92 4.86
C HIS A 67 -15.06 3.65 5.03
N LEU A 68 -14.23 4.70 5.22
CA LEU A 68 -12.75 4.65 5.33
C LEU A 68 -12.25 5.08 6.72
N ARG A 69 -13.12 5.01 7.74
CA ARG A 69 -12.84 5.45 9.12
C ARG A 69 -13.59 4.60 10.11
N LYS A 70 -13.38 3.28 10.07
CA LYS A 70 -14.07 2.34 10.96
C LYS A 70 -13.12 1.85 12.04
N ASP A 71 -13.47 2.01 13.31
CA ASP A 71 -12.68 1.51 14.46
C ASP A 71 -12.37 0.00 14.39
N SER A 72 -13.17 -0.77 13.64
CA SER A 72 -13.01 -2.21 13.47
C SER A 72 -12.14 -2.63 12.27
N ILE A 73 -11.67 -1.67 11.48
CA ILE A 73 -10.86 -1.89 10.26
C ILE A 73 -9.70 -0.92 10.30
N TYR A 74 -8.53 -1.38 9.93
CA TYR A 74 -7.37 -0.54 9.64
C TYR A 74 -7.33 -0.27 8.15
N GLU A 75 -7.33 0.99 7.72
CA GLU A 75 -7.20 1.41 6.33
C GLU A 75 -5.91 2.21 6.14
N THR A 76 -5.05 1.80 5.19
CA THR A 76 -3.75 2.44 4.95
C THR A 76 -3.31 2.33 3.49
N TYR A 77 -2.22 3.01 3.13
CA TYR A 77 -1.62 3.01 1.78
C TYR A 77 -2.59 3.39 0.66
N PRO A 78 -3.32 4.51 0.77
CA PRO A 78 -4.22 4.93 -0.30
C PRO A 78 -3.45 5.32 -1.55
N VAL A 79 -3.99 4.98 -2.71
CA VAL A 79 -3.47 5.38 -4.02
C VAL A 79 -4.62 5.55 -5.00
N PHE A 80 -4.63 6.66 -5.74
CA PHE A 80 -5.63 6.84 -6.80
C PHE A 80 -5.30 5.97 -8.00
N SER A 81 -6.34 5.46 -8.67
CA SER A 81 -6.21 4.85 -9.99
C SER A 81 -5.63 5.85 -11.00
N ALA A 82 -5.07 5.36 -12.11
CA ALA A 82 -4.45 6.19 -13.12
C ALA A 82 -5.43 7.19 -13.77
N ASP A 83 -6.72 6.84 -13.86
CA ASP A 83 -7.79 7.70 -14.35
C ASP A 83 -8.40 8.60 -13.25
N GLY A 84 -8.02 8.40 -11.99
CA GLY A 84 -8.51 9.15 -10.84
C GLY A 84 -9.95 8.83 -10.43
N GLN A 85 -10.60 7.82 -11.02
CA GLN A 85 -12.00 7.50 -10.73
C GLN A 85 -12.19 6.56 -9.53
N SER A 86 -11.10 6.08 -8.94
CA SER A 86 -11.15 5.22 -7.76
C SER A 86 -9.93 5.42 -6.86
N LEU A 87 -10.06 4.99 -5.61
CA LEU A 87 -9.00 4.90 -4.63
C LEU A 87 -8.78 3.44 -4.26
N ASP A 88 -7.58 2.94 -4.50
CA ASP A 88 -7.12 1.65 -4.01
C ASP A 88 -6.43 1.83 -2.66
N PHE A 89 -6.56 0.85 -1.77
CA PHE A 89 -5.97 0.91 -0.44
C PHE A 89 -5.86 -0.48 0.19
N CYS A 90 -5.07 -0.57 1.25
CA CYS A 90 -4.96 -1.78 2.05
C CYS A 90 -5.89 -1.70 3.25
N ALA A 91 -6.65 -2.78 3.52
CA ALA A 91 -7.54 -2.86 4.67
C ALA A 91 -7.44 -4.20 5.39
N ALA A 92 -7.43 -4.16 6.72
CA ALA A 92 -7.41 -5.34 7.59
C ALA A 92 -8.40 -5.17 8.75
N ARG A 93 -8.87 -6.29 9.30
CA ARG A 93 -9.64 -6.24 10.55
C ARG A 93 -8.75 -5.80 11.70
N ALA A 94 -9.24 -4.87 12.49
CA ALA A 94 -8.53 -4.44 13.69
C ALA A 94 -8.36 -5.61 14.67
N ILE A 95 -7.16 -5.75 15.20
CA ILE A 95 -6.91 -6.71 16.27
C ILE A 95 -7.28 -6.07 17.62
N PRO A 96 -7.74 -6.85 18.62
CA PRO A 96 -8.05 -6.31 19.94
C PRO A 96 -6.81 -5.63 20.56
N GLU A 97 -7.03 -4.48 21.23
CA GLU A 97 -5.98 -3.64 21.84
C GLU A 97 -4.95 -4.41 22.70
N ASN A 98 -5.39 -5.48 23.35
CA ASN A 98 -4.54 -6.31 24.21
C ASN A 98 -3.95 -7.54 23.49
N SER A 99 -4.11 -7.63 22.18
CA SER A 99 -3.60 -8.74 21.38
C SER A 99 -2.24 -8.36 20.78
N LEU A 100 -1.22 -9.16 21.09
CA LEU A 100 0.10 -9.08 20.44
C LEU A 100 0.22 -10.07 19.29
N LYS A 101 -0.91 -10.58 18.75
CA LYS A 101 -0.92 -11.51 17.62
C LYS A 101 -0.79 -10.75 16.31
N LEU A 102 0.36 -10.10 16.08
CA LEU A 102 0.64 -9.34 14.86
C LEU A 102 0.63 -10.22 13.61
N ASP A 103 1.00 -11.51 13.78
CA ASP A 103 0.95 -12.54 12.75
C ASP A 103 -0.47 -12.89 12.26
N SER A 104 -1.51 -12.42 12.96
CA SER A 104 -2.90 -12.53 12.53
C SER A 104 -3.40 -11.31 11.73
N LEU A 105 -2.57 -10.30 11.54
CA LEU A 105 -2.95 -9.07 10.84
C LEU A 105 -2.67 -9.20 9.35
N HIS A 106 -3.73 -9.38 8.56
CA HIS A 106 -3.65 -9.59 7.13
C HIS A 106 -4.42 -8.51 6.37
N TYR A 107 -3.70 -7.72 5.59
CA TYR A 107 -4.28 -6.65 4.77
C TYR A 107 -4.68 -7.17 3.39
N ASN A 108 -5.90 -6.86 3.00
CA ASN A 108 -6.44 -7.09 1.66
C ASN A 108 -6.25 -5.84 0.80
N LEU A 109 -6.19 -5.99 -0.53
CA LEU A 109 -6.29 -4.87 -1.45
C LEU A 109 -7.76 -4.57 -1.71
N CYS A 110 -8.17 -3.34 -1.43
CA CYS A 110 -9.54 -2.87 -1.57
C CYS A 110 -9.61 -1.66 -2.51
N ARG A 111 -10.80 -1.38 -3.02
CA ARG A 111 -11.12 -0.24 -3.89
C ARG A 111 -12.44 0.40 -3.49
N ILE A 112 -12.49 1.71 -3.56
CA ILE A 112 -13.70 2.52 -3.47
C ILE A 112 -13.73 3.51 -4.64
N ASP A 113 -14.91 3.74 -5.24
CA ASP A 113 -15.07 4.75 -6.27
C ASP A 113 -14.84 6.16 -5.71
N PHE A 114 -14.30 7.04 -6.55
CA PHE A 114 -14.09 8.45 -6.25
C PHE A 114 -14.49 9.29 -7.45
N ASP A 115 -15.38 10.27 -7.24
CA ASP A 115 -15.76 11.22 -8.28
C ASP A 115 -14.91 12.50 -8.13
N PRO A 116 -13.91 12.73 -9.01
CA PRO A 116 -13.04 13.89 -8.92
C PRO A 116 -13.73 15.21 -9.27
N SER A 117 -14.91 15.18 -9.87
CA SER A 117 -15.68 16.40 -10.17
C SER A 117 -16.33 16.98 -8.94
N THR A 118 -16.80 16.14 -8.05
CA THR A 118 -17.48 16.52 -6.80
C THR A 118 -16.58 16.36 -5.55
N GLY A 119 -15.56 15.51 -5.61
CA GLY A 119 -14.75 15.09 -4.47
C GLY A 119 -15.45 14.06 -3.58
N CYS A 120 -16.45 13.35 -4.09
CA CYS A 120 -17.22 12.39 -3.32
C CYS A 120 -16.74 10.96 -3.50
N PHE A 121 -16.74 10.19 -2.41
CA PHE A 121 -16.54 8.76 -2.44
C PHE A 121 -17.84 8.02 -2.79
N GLY A 122 -17.69 6.87 -3.44
CA GLY A 122 -18.74 5.87 -3.52
C GLY A 122 -19.09 5.28 -2.13
N THR A 123 -20.10 4.43 -2.10
CA THR A 123 -20.58 3.82 -0.85
C THR A 123 -20.18 2.36 -0.68
N ARG A 124 -19.64 1.74 -1.74
CA ARG A 124 -19.24 0.33 -1.75
C ARG A 124 -17.73 0.19 -1.80
N ILE A 125 -17.22 -0.67 -0.94
CA ILE A 125 -15.82 -1.11 -0.99
C ILE A 125 -15.77 -2.49 -1.62
N ASP A 126 -15.00 -2.62 -2.70
CA ASP A 126 -14.72 -3.89 -3.36
C ASP A 126 -13.37 -4.44 -2.89
N THR A 127 -13.31 -5.72 -2.58
CA THR A 127 -12.04 -6.41 -2.32
C THR A 127 -11.47 -6.90 -3.64
N ILE A 128 -10.36 -6.30 -4.08
CA ILE A 128 -9.68 -6.62 -5.35
C ILE A 128 -8.83 -7.89 -5.18
N ILE A 129 -8.09 -7.99 -4.06
CA ILE A 129 -7.34 -9.18 -3.70
C ILE A 129 -7.64 -9.53 -2.25
N TYR A 130 -8.17 -10.74 -2.02
CA TYR A 130 -8.42 -11.28 -0.69
C TYR A 130 -7.20 -12.08 -0.21
N ALA A 131 -6.22 -11.37 0.37
CA ALA A 131 -4.96 -11.96 0.83
C ALA A 131 -5.12 -12.69 2.17
N GLU A 132 -5.98 -12.18 3.07
CA GLU A 132 -6.31 -12.80 4.37
C GLU A 132 -6.71 -14.28 4.20
N GLY A 133 -7.50 -14.61 3.19
CA GLY A 133 -7.92 -15.98 2.91
C GLY A 133 -6.78 -16.93 2.51
N LYS A 134 -5.59 -16.39 2.24
CA LYS A 134 -4.35 -17.13 1.93
C LYS A 134 -3.29 -17.01 3.02
N ASN A 135 -3.64 -16.44 4.18
CA ASN A 135 -2.72 -16.07 5.26
C ASN A 135 -1.55 -15.20 4.73
N LYS A 136 -1.90 -14.20 3.92
CA LYS A 136 -0.95 -13.23 3.35
C LYS A 136 -1.45 -11.82 3.59
N SER A 137 -0.55 -10.86 3.46
CA SER A 137 -0.82 -9.45 3.67
C SER A 137 -0.27 -8.61 2.51
N ILE A 138 -1.03 -7.60 2.10
CA ILE A 138 -0.67 -6.69 1.02
C ILE A 138 -0.28 -5.33 1.58
N SER A 139 0.79 -4.76 1.03
CA SER A 139 1.21 -3.39 1.33
C SER A 139 1.66 -2.65 0.07
N PHE A 140 1.68 -1.32 0.14
CA PHE A 140 2.21 -0.43 -0.90
C PHE A 140 1.62 -0.65 -2.30
N PRO A 141 0.29 -0.69 -2.53
CA PRO A 141 -0.23 -0.75 -3.87
C PRO A 141 0.22 0.47 -4.69
N ARG A 142 0.67 0.23 -5.93
CA ARG A 142 1.12 1.29 -6.86
C ARG A 142 0.66 0.95 -8.28
N PRO A 143 -0.36 1.64 -8.81
CA PRO A 143 -0.77 1.47 -10.19
C PRO A 143 0.28 2.05 -11.14
N SER A 144 0.43 1.45 -12.31
CA SER A 144 1.17 2.02 -13.42
C SER A 144 0.45 3.27 -13.96
N TYR A 145 1.20 4.22 -14.50
CA TYR A 145 0.61 5.48 -15.01
C TYR A 145 -0.31 5.28 -16.21
N ASP A 146 -0.14 4.18 -16.96
CA ASP A 146 -1.02 3.78 -18.06
C ASP A 146 -2.28 3.02 -17.60
N GLY A 147 -2.42 2.75 -16.31
CA GLY A 147 -3.58 2.11 -15.71
C GLY A 147 -3.76 0.62 -16.01
N ARG A 148 -2.75 -0.05 -16.60
CA ARG A 148 -2.84 -1.47 -16.95
C ARG A 148 -2.46 -2.41 -15.81
N LEU A 149 -1.46 -2.03 -15.03
CA LEU A 149 -0.84 -2.87 -14.02
C LEU A 149 -0.89 -2.20 -12.65
N LEU A 150 -0.86 -3.01 -11.60
CA LEU A 150 -0.68 -2.54 -10.23
C LEU A 150 0.39 -3.41 -9.56
N CYS A 151 1.48 -2.79 -9.12
CA CYS A 151 2.52 -3.44 -8.33
C CYS A 151 2.19 -3.33 -6.84
N TYR A 152 2.42 -4.40 -6.06
CA TYR A 152 2.23 -4.41 -4.62
C TYR A 152 3.24 -5.33 -3.94
N THR A 153 3.47 -5.16 -2.65
CA THR A 153 4.25 -6.09 -1.83
C THR A 153 3.31 -7.09 -1.18
N LEU A 154 3.66 -8.38 -1.22
CA LEU A 154 2.99 -9.45 -0.53
C LEU A 154 3.93 -10.02 0.56
N SER A 155 3.47 -10.05 1.80
CA SER A 155 4.16 -10.62 2.97
C SER A 155 3.28 -11.65 3.66
N ASP A 156 3.82 -12.32 4.68
CA ASP A 156 3.04 -13.28 5.45
C ASP A 156 1.99 -12.59 6.33
N TYR A 157 2.31 -11.43 6.92
CA TYR A 157 1.41 -10.66 7.77
C TYR A 157 1.84 -9.18 7.82
N GLY A 158 1.06 -8.37 8.53
CA GLY A 158 1.38 -6.96 8.80
C GLY A 158 1.30 -6.05 7.59
N GLN A 159 1.75 -4.82 7.77
CA GLN A 159 1.71 -3.79 6.72
C GLN A 159 3.08 -3.18 6.41
N PHE A 160 4.04 -3.23 7.32
CA PHE A 160 5.36 -2.61 7.17
C PHE A 160 6.41 -3.64 6.83
N SER A 161 6.39 -4.09 5.59
CA SER A 161 7.06 -5.31 5.10
C SER A 161 8.58 -5.19 4.90
N ILE A 162 9.21 -4.03 5.12
CA ILE A 162 10.66 -3.84 4.86
C ILE A 162 11.57 -4.71 5.76
N TRP A 163 11.05 -5.20 6.88
CA TRP A 163 11.75 -6.10 7.78
C TRP A 163 11.35 -7.57 7.63
N HIS A 164 10.38 -7.86 6.77
CA HIS A 164 9.88 -9.20 6.49
C HIS A 164 10.69 -9.81 5.35
N HIS A 165 11.55 -10.79 5.68
CA HIS A 165 12.45 -11.42 4.70
C HIS A 165 11.71 -12.09 3.53
N GLU A 166 10.48 -12.54 3.76
CA GLU A 166 9.62 -13.21 2.79
C GLU A 166 8.78 -12.25 1.94
N ALA A 167 8.93 -10.94 2.15
CA ALA A 167 8.15 -9.94 1.44
C ALA A 167 8.64 -9.75 0.00
N ASP A 168 7.79 -10.06 -0.96
CA ASP A 168 8.04 -10.08 -2.40
C ASP A 168 7.16 -9.09 -3.17
N LEU A 169 7.65 -8.61 -4.30
CA LEU A 169 6.86 -7.82 -5.25
C LEU A 169 5.98 -8.73 -6.12
N TYR A 170 4.74 -8.28 -6.31
CA TYR A 170 3.75 -8.90 -7.17
C TYR A 170 3.17 -7.89 -8.14
N MET A 171 2.75 -8.37 -9.30
CA MET A 171 2.13 -7.59 -10.36
C MET A 171 0.71 -8.09 -10.61
N LEU A 172 -0.28 -7.21 -10.47
CA LEU A 172 -1.68 -7.44 -10.82
C LEU A 172 -1.94 -6.82 -12.20
N ASP A 173 -2.46 -7.58 -13.13
CA ASP A 173 -3.06 -7.08 -14.36
C ASP A 173 -4.49 -6.64 -14.06
N LEU A 174 -4.75 -5.34 -14.15
CA LEU A 174 -6.02 -4.73 -13.78
C LEU A 174 -7.17 -5.08 -14.75
N SER A 175 -6.85 -5.54 -15.97
CA SER A 175 -7.84 -5.94 -16.97
C SER A 175 -8.34 -7.37 -16.78
N THR A 176 -7.47 -8.26 -16.31
CA THR A 176 -7.77 -9.69 -16.15
C THR A 176 -7.99 -10.09 -14.69
N GLY A 177 -7.50 -9.30 -13.73
CA GLY A 177 -7.46 -9.64 -12.32
C GLY A 177 -6.40 -10.70 -11.97
N GLU A 178 -5.53 -11.08 -12.92
CA GLU A 178 -4.47 -12.05 -12.69
C GLU A 178 -3.30 -11.41 -11.96
N SER A 179 -2.83 -12.05 -10.89
CA SER A 179 -1.67 -11.60 -10.11
C SER A 179 -0.52 -12.60 -10.20
N LYS A 180 0.69 -12.08 -10.44
CA LYS A 180 1.92 -12.89 -10.59
C LYS A 180 3.06 -12.33 -9.75
N SER A 181 3.88 -13.22 -9.17
CA SER A 181 5.13 -12.82 -8.53
C SER A 181 6.10 -12.22 -9.57
N MET A 182 6.79 -11.16 -9.18
CA MET A 182 7.87 -10.57 -9.98
C MET A 182 9.19 -11.33 -9.76
N SER A 183 9.17 -12.67 -9.95
CA SER A 183 10.24 -13.61 -9.59
C SER A 183 11.62 -13.23 -10.14
N GLU A 184 11.70 -12.58 -11.30
CA GLU A 184 12.97 -12.10 -11.89
C GLU A 184 13.54 -10.90 -11.12
N ALA A 185 12.69 -10.10 -10.47
CA ALA A 185 13.09 -8.94 -9.68
C ALA A 185 13.24 -9.26 -8.19
N ASN A 186 12.50 -10.23 -7.68
CA ASN A 186 12.53 -10.66 -6.28
C ASN A 186 13.83 -11.39 -5.92
N SER A 187 14.11 -11.51 -4.63
CA SER A 187 15.30 -12.15 -4.09
C SER A 187 14.95 -13.06 -2.89
N LYS A 188 15.94 -13.45 -2.12
CA LYS A 188 15.76 -14.19 -0.87
C LYS A 188 15.49 -13.30 0.36
N ASP A 189 15.44 -12.00 0.17
CA ASP A 189 15.20 -11.00 1.22
C ASP A 189 14.13 -10.02 0.73
N THR A 190 13.69 -9.12 1.58
CA THR A 190 12.55 -8.24 1.32
C THR A 190 12.72 -7.37 0.08
N GLU A 191 11.63 -7.21 -0.67
CA GLU A 191 11.39 -6.20 -1.68
C GLU A 191 10.16 -5.37 -1.31
N SER A 192 10.33 -4.02 -1.26
CA SER A 192 9.28 -3.11 -0.81
C SER A 192 9.48 -1.68 -1.33
N PHE A 193 8.61 -0.73 -0.92
CA PHE A 193 8.71 0.70 -1.24
C PHE A 193 8.94 0.99 -2.73
N HIS A 194 8.22 0.27 -3.58
CA HIS A 194 8.33 0.40 -5.02
C HIS A 194 7.53 1.59 -5.57
N ASN A 195 7.96 2.09 -6.73
CA ASN A 195 7.23 3.10 -7.48
C ASN A 195 7.54 3.00 -8.98
N TRP A 196 6.61 3.45 -9.80
CA TRP A 196 6.71 3.45 -11.25
C TRP A 196 7.36 4.70 -11.81
N SER A 197 8.07 4.54 -12.94
CA SER A 197 8.36 5.66 -13.82
C SER A 197 7.08 6.11 -14.56
N THR A 198 7.03 7.38 -14.94
CA THR A 198 5.85 7.98 -15.60
C THR A 198 5.50 7.36 -16.96
N ASN A 199 6.45 6.66 -17.60
CA ASN A 199 6.20 5.93 -18.84
C ASN A 199 5.73 4.47 -18.61
N SER A 200 5.47 4.06 -17.36
CA SER A 200 5.03 2.72 -16.97
C SER A 200 5.96 1.57 -17.40
N ARG A 201 7.27 1.85 -17.53
CA ARG A 201 8.26 0.89 -18.04
C ARG A 201 9.31 0.48 -17.04
N TRP A 202 9.46 1.25 -15.97
CA TRP A 202 10.46 1.01 -14.95
C TRP A 202 9.84 1.04 -13.58
N ILE A 203 10.33 0.17 -12.72
CA ILE A 203 10.02 0.18 -11.29
C ILE A 203 11.33 0.36 -10.54
N VAL A 204 11.35 1.32 -9.62
CA VAL A 204 12.36 1.42 -8.56
C VAL A 204 11.77 0.80 -7.30
N PHE A 205 12.55 0.07 -6.54
CA PHE A 205 12.13 -0.54 -5.28
C PHE A 205 13.30 -0.68 -4.31
N SER A 206 12.97 -0.84 -3.05
CA SER A 206 13.93 -1.07 -1.97
C SER A 206 14.12 -2.56 -1.74
N SER A 207 15.37 -3.01 -1.62
CA SER A 207 15.70 -4.40 -1.31
C SER A 207 16.86 -4.49 -0.32
N ARG A 208 16.86 -5.55 0.48
CA ARG A 208 17.94 -5.87 1.44
C ARG A 208 18.76 -7.10 1.00
N ARG A 209 18.65 -7.49 -0.27
CA ARG A 209 19.19 -8.73 -0.87
C ARG A 209 20.69 -8.95 -0.71
N ASP A 210 21.48 -7.89 -0.51
CA ASP A 210 22.95 -7.99 -0.46
C ASP A 210 23.44 -8.53 0.89
N ASP A 211 22.98 -7.96 1.98
CA ASP A 211 23.50 -8.24 3.32
C ASP A 211 22.41 -8.43 4.41
N GLY A 212 21.13 -8.30 4.03
CA GLY A 212 20.00 -8.44 4.96
C GLY A 212 19.89 -7.31 5.99
N LEU A 213 20.71 -6.26 5.91
CA LEU A 213 20.77 -5.16 6.88
C LEU A 213 20.46 -3.81 6.26
N PHE A 214 21.12 -3.48 5.16
CA PHE A 214 20.99 -2.17 4.53
C PHE A 214 20.03 -2.24 3.33
N THR A 215 19.03 -1.37 3.38
CA THR A 215 18.11 -1.17 2.26
C THR A 215 18.77 -0.38 1.16
N ARG A 216 18.76 -0.90 -0.07
CA ARG A 216 19.32 -0.27 -1.26
C ARG A 216 18.27 -0.17 -2.37
N PRO A 217 18.33 0.87 -3.23
CA PRO A 217 17.42 0.98 -4.37
C PRO A 217 17.86 0.04 -5.50
N TYR A 218 16.89 -0.66 -6.07
CA TYR A 218 17.03 -1.49 -7.26
C TYR A 218 16.03 -1.07 -8.33
N PHE A 219 16.33 -1.39 -9.57
CA PHE A 219 15.46 -1.12 -10.71
C PHE A 219 15.15 -2.42 -11.45
N CYS A 220 13.96 -2.49 -12.05
CA CYS A 220 13.64 -3.48 -13.07
C CYS A 220 12.84 -2.84 -14.20
N HIS A 221 12.95 -3.41 -15.39
CA HIS A 221 12.17 -3.02 -16.56
C HIS A 221 10.90 -3.88 -16.66
N VAL A 222 9.81 -3.27 -17.10
CA VAL A 222 8.55 -3.94 -17.39
C VAL A 222 8.23 -3.73 -18.87
N ASP A 223 8.09 -4.80 -19.63
CA ASP A 223 7.81 -4.73 -21.06
C ASP A 223 6.30 -4.50 -21.36
N ASP A 224 5.96 -4.40 -22.65
CA ASP A 224 4.59 -4.18 -23.12
C ASP A 224 3.61 -5.29 -22.70
N LYS A 225 4.14 -6.48 -22.42
CA LYS A 225 3.35 -7.64 -22.01
C LYS A 225 3.30 -7.83 -20.49
N GLY A 226 3.92 -6.92 -19.74
CA GLY A 226 4.02 -6.99 -18.28
C GLY A 226 5.12 -7.94 -17.79
N ALA A 227 6.01 -8.41 -18.67
CA ALA A 227 7.14 -9.23 -18.25
C ALA A 227 8.22 -8.35 -17.60
N VAL A 228 8.78 -8.84 -16.49
CA VAL A 228 9.71 -8.12 -15.62
C VAL A 228 11.14 -8.61 -15.87
N SER A 229 12.09 -7.69 -15.99
CA SER A 229 13.51 -8.02 -16.08
C SER A 229 14.11 -8.37 -14.72
N LYS A 230 15.32 -8.95 -14.74
CA LYS A 230 16.13 -9.04 -13.52
C LYS A 230 16.36 -7.66 -12.92
N ALA A 231 16.42 -7.63 -11.58
CA ALA A 231 16.77 -6.41 -10.87
C ALA A 231 18.24 -6.06 -11.03
N PHE A 232 18.53 -4.75 -11.07
CA PHE A 232 19.88 -4.20 -11.06
C PHE A 232 19.94 -2.92 -10.24
N MET A 233 21.12 -2.55 -9.80
CA MET A 233 21.40 -1.33 -9.02
C MET A 233 22.12 -0.30 -9.89
#